data_be4c391d3de3983ccb5e9c07c0b752ff
#
_entry.id   be4c391d3de3983ccb5e9c07c0b752ff
#
_cell.length_a   1.000
_cell.length_b   1.000
_cell.length_c   1.000
_cell.angle_alpha   90.00
_cell.angle_beta   90.00
_cell.angle_gamma   90.00
#
_symmetry.space_group_name_H-M   'P 1'
#
loop_
_entity.id
_entity.type
_entity.pdbx_description
1 polymer ?
#
loop_
_entity_poly.entity_id
_entity_poly.type
_entity_poly.pdbx_seq_one_letter_code
_entity_poly.pdbx_strand_id
1 'polypeptide(L)'
;FILWLVFYPNTFYMITDIVHMHWVGDTLWNRASLHLFMVFVPSILFGIYCGIESWLILLERFKFSWWTELLATLVLSVISSMAIYIGRYDRLNTWDLVSNPGQVVQKLLETFQRERLLFILGFTFIQFMSLVFLSQNNKKS
;
A
#
# COMPACT_ATOMS: atom_id res chain seq x y z
N PHE A 1 -5.46 1.40 -16.95
CA PHE A 1 -4.23 1.65 -16.17
C PHE A 1 -4.44 2.76 -15.13
N ILE A 2 -4.96 3.93 -15.50
CA ILE A 2 -5.16 5.07 -14.57
C ILE A 2 -6.03 4.68 -13.38
N LEU A 3 -7.18 4.06 -13.60
CA LEU A 3 -8.06 3.59 -12.52
C LEU A 3 -7.34 2.59 -11.61
N TRP A 4 -6.57 1.66 -12.18
CA TRP A 4 -5.78 0.72 -11.39
C TRP A 4 -4.77 1.45 -10.51
N LEU A 5 -4.00 2.41 -11.04
CA LEU A 5 -3.01 3.17 -10.29
C LEU A 5 -3.63 3.97 -9.13
N VAL A 6 -4.82 4.53 -9.35
CA VAL A 6 -5.56 5.31 -8.35
C VAL A 6 -6.06 4.42 -7.20
N PHE A 7 -6.47 3.19 -7.49
CA PHE A 7 -6.98 2.25 -6.48
C PHE A 7 -5.92 1.35 -5.87
N TYR A 8 -4.75 1.20 -6.52
CA TYR A 8 -3.67 0.34 -6.06
C TYR A 8 -3.22 0.60 -4.60
N PRO A 9 -3.07 1.85 -4.13
CA PRO A 9 -2.66 2.13 -2.76
C PRO A 9 -3.60 1.51 -1.71
N ASN A 10 -4.88 1.31 -2.03
CA ASN A 10 -5.86 0.75 -1.11
C ASN A 10 -5.51 -0.69 -0.70
N THR A 11 -4.79 -1.44 -1.53
CA THR A 11 -4.37 -2.81 -1.21
C THR A 11 -3.41 -2.85 -0.03
N PHE A 12 -2.44 -1.96 0.02
CA PHE A 12 -1.49 -1.83 1.13
C PHE A 12 -2.00 -0.92 2.26
N TYR A 13 -2.94 -0.02 1.97
CA TYR A 13 -3.60 0.81 2.98
C TYR A 13 -4.21 -0.05 4.09
N MET A 14 -4.74 -1.24 3.75
CA MET A 14 -5.32 -2.19 4.71
C MET A 14 -4.37 -2.56 5.85
N ILE A 15 -3.03 -2.48 5.66
CA ILE A 15 -2.05 -2.69 6.73
C ILE A 15 -2.26 -1.68 7.87
N THR A 16 -2.63 -0.45 7.53
CA THR A 16 -2.83 0.60 8.52
C THR A 16 -4.05 0.33 9.41
N ASP A 17 -4.96 -0.54 8.97
CA ASP A 17 -6.17 -0.87 9.73
C ASP A 17 -5.88 -1.78 10.92
N ILE A 18 -4.70 -2.41 10.99
CA ILE A 18 -4.23 -3.16 12.18
C ILE A 18 -4.28 -2.27 13.43
N VAL A 19 -4.09 -0.95 13.30
CA VAL A 19 -4.20 -0.01 14.42
C VAL A 19 -5.58 -0.07 15.10
N HIS A 20 -6.63 -0.42 14.36
CA HIS A 20 -7.97 -0.51 14.92
C HIS A 20 -8.16 -1.73 15.84
N MET A 21 -7.23 -2.67 15.86
CA MET A 21 -7.31 -3.84 16.73
C MET A 21 -7.20 -3.51 18.23
N HIS A 22 -6.62 -2.36 18.59
CA HIS A 22 -6.56 -1.93 20.01
C HIS A 22 -7.95 -1.67 20.62
N TRP A 23 -8.98 -1.43 19.82
CA TRP A 23 -10.35 -1.20 20.29
C TRP A 23 -11.02 -2.49 20.82
N VAL A 24 -10.43 -3.63 20.54
CA VAL A 24 -10.94 -4.96 20.92
C VAL A 24 -10.40 -5.41 22.29
N GLY A 25 -9.53 -4.62 22.92
CA GLY A 25 -8.83 -4.95 24.15
C GLY A 25 -7.48 -5.63 23.92
N ASP A 26 -6.88 -6.20 24.96
CA ASP A 26 -5.56 -6.84 24.89
C ASP A 26 -5.57 -7.95 23.83
N THR A 27 -4.84 -7.67 22.76
CA THR A 27 -4.78 -8.52 21.57
C THR A 27 -4.29 -9.92 21.94
N LEU A 28 -5.00 -10.93 21.49
CA LEU A 28 -4.69 -12.36 21.65
C LEU A 28 -4.90 -12.97 23.03
N TRP A 29 -5.14 -12.21 24.09
CA TRP A 29 -5.42 -12.74 25.44
C TRP A 29 -6.90 -13.04 25.69
N ASN A 30 -7.79 -12.42 24.92
CA ASN A 30 -9.23 -12.62 25.00
C ASN A 30 -9.73 -13.37 23.75
N ARG A 31 -10.68 -14.33 23.94
CA ARG A 31 -11.29 -15.07 22.81
C ARG A 31 -11.93 -14.16 21.76
N ALA A 32 -12.57 -13.07 22.17
CA ALA A 32 -13.20 -12.13 21.24
C ALA A 32 -12.13 -11.41 20.38
N SER A 33 -11.01 -10.98 20.97
CA SER A 33 -9.92 -10.33 20.24
C SER A 33 -9.21 -11.31 19.30
N LEU A 34 -9.09 -12.57 19.70
CA LEU A 34 -8.54 -13.62 18.84
C LEU A 34 -9.41 -13.88 17.61
N HIS A 35 -10.74 -13.95 17.77
CA HIS A 35 -11.66 -14.12 16.63
C HIS A 35 -11.55 -12.95 15.65
N LEU A 36 -11.50 -11.70 16.13
CA LEU A 36 -11.34 -10.54 15.29
C LEU A 36 -9.98 -10.53 14.57
N PHE A 37 -8.90 -10.90 15.26
CA PHE A 37 -7.60 -11.08 14.65
C PHE A 37 -7.63 -12.10 13.50
N MET A 38 -8.28 -13.25 13.73
CA MET A 38 -8.42 -14.31 12.73
C MET A 38 -9.25 -13.91 11.50
N VAL A 39 -10.11 -12.91 11.61
CA VAL A 39 -10.83 -12.35 10.45
C VAL A 39 -10.06 -11.22 9.80
N PHE A 40 -9.49 -10.33 10.59
CA PHE A 40 -8.84 -9.11 10.10
C PHE A 40 -7.52 -9.38 9.38
N VAL A 41 -6.64 -10.16 9.98
CA VAL A 41 -5.31 -10.40 9.42
C VAL A 41 -5.36 -11.15 8.08
N PRO A 42 -6.14 -12.22 7.92
CA PRO A 42 -6.29 -12.86 6.61
C PRO A 42 -6.90 -11.93 5.56
N SER A 43 -7.84 -11.06 5.93
CA SER A 43 -8.43 -10.09 5.01
C SER A 43 -7.40 -9.08 4.51
N ILE A 44 -6.54 -8.58 5.41
CA ILE A 44 -5.44 -7.67 5.05
C ILE A 44 -4.44 -8.38 4.14
N LEU A 45 -4.02 -9.59 4.50
CA LEU A 45 -3.08 -10.38 3.69
C LEU A 45 -3.64 -10.68 2.30
N PHE A 46 -4.93 -11.00 2.20
CA PHE A 46 -5.61 -11.21 0.93
C PHE A 46 -5.58 -9.95 0.05
N GLY A 47 -5.89 -8.79 0.63
CA GLY A 47 -5.82 -7.51 -0.09
C GLY A 47 -4.41 -7.20 -0.61
N ILE A 48 -3.38 -7.42 0.22
CA ILE A 48 -1.98 -7.25 -0.16
C ILE A 48 -1.62 -8.20 -1.30
N TYR A 49 -2.02 -9.47 -1.19
CA TYR A 49 -1.75 -10.50 -2.21
C TYR A 49 -2.37 -10.12 -3.55
N CYS A 50 -3.63 -9.67 -3.56
CA CYS A 50 -4.28 -9.16 -4.77
C CYS A 50 -3.53 -7.97 -5.38
N GLY A 51 -3.01 -7.06 -4.54
CA GLY A 51 -2.18 -5.93 -4.99
C GLY A 51 -0.89 -6.41 -5.66
N ILE A 52 -0.17 -7.34 -5.04
CA ILE A 52 1.06 -7.91 -5.57
C ILE A 52 0.80 -8.60 -6.90
N GLU A 53 -0.17 -9.51 -6.97
CA GLU A 53 -0.53 -10.22 -8.19
C GLU A 53 -0.92 -9.27 -9.32
N SER A 54 -1.70 -8.23 -9.02
CA SER A 54 -2.08 -7.24 -10.03
C SER A 54 -0.87 -6.49 -10.62
N TRP A 55 0.16 -6.23 -9.80
CA TRP A 55 1.41 -5.63 -10.25
C TRP A 55 2.23 -6.59 -11.11
N LEU A 56 2.36 -7.85 -10.69
CA LEU A 56 3.11 -8.87 -11.42
C LEU A 56 2.50 -9.11 -12.82
N ILE A 57 1.18 -9.17 -12.93
CA ILE A 57 0.47 -9.27 -14.21
C ILE A 57 0.81 -8.09 -15.14
N LEU A 58 0.91 -6.87 -14.58
CA LEU A 58 1.31 -5.69 -15.36
C LEU A 58 2.77 -5.78 -15.83
N LEU A 59 3.69 -6.20 -14.96
CA LEU A 59 5.10 -6.38 -15.33
C LEU A 59 5.26 -7.40 -16.47
N GLU A 60 4.57 -8.53 -16.40
CA GLU A 60 4.58 -9.54 -17.45
C GLU A 60 4.06 -9.01 -18.79
N ARG A 61 3.03 -8.15 -18.73
CA ARG A 61 2.43 -7.56 -19.94
C ARG A 61 3.39 -6.62 -20.65
N PHE A 62 4.18 -5.83 -19.90
CA PHE A 62 5.09 -4.82 -20.47
C PHE A 62 6.48 -5.36 -20.83
N LYS A 63 6.85 -6.57 -20.39
CA LYS A 63 8.14 -7.23 -20.66
C LYS A 63 9.35 -6.31 -20.40
N PHE A 64 9.36 -5.64 -19.26
CA PHE A 64 10.44 -4.75 -18.87
C PHE A 64 11.76 -5.49 -18.67
N SER A 65 12.89 -4.81 -18.84
CA SER A 65 14.17 -5.31 -18.37
C SER A 65 14.22 -5.32 -16.83
N TRP A 66 15.07 -6.14 -16.24
CA TRP A 66 15.17 -6.26 -14.78
C TRP A 66 15.35 -4.91 -14.06
N TRP A 67 16.19 -4.03 -14.60
CA TRP A 67 16.42 -2.71 -14.04
C TRP A 67 15.19 -1.80 -14.13
N THR A 68 14.48 -1.85 -15.24
CA THR A 68 13.24 -1.07 -15.41
C THR A 68 12.11 -1.59 -14.52
N GLU A 69 12.03 -2.90 -14.27
CA GLU A 69 11.09 -3.48 -13.31
C GLU A 69 11.37 -3.01 -11.89
N LEU A 70 12.63 -3.02 -11.45
CA LEU A 70 13.02 -2.53 -10.13
C LEU A 70 12.68 -1.04 -9.97
N LEU A 71 13.02 -0.23 -10.96
CA LEU A 71 12.74 1.20 -10.92
C LEU A 71 11.23 1.47 -10.90
N ALA A 72 10.46 0.79 -11.74
CA ALA A 72 9.00 0.92 -11.79
C ALA A 72 8.35 0.49 -10.47
N THR A 73 8.84 -0.60 -9.87
CA THR A 73 8.37 -1.09 -8.56
C THR A 73 8.70 -0.09 -7.45
N LEU A 74 9.88 0.51 -7.47
CA LEU A 74 10.27 1.53 -6.50
C LEU A 74 9.38 2.77 -6.63
N VAL A 75 9.20 3.27 -7.84
CA VAL A 75 8.35 4.45 -8.11
C VAL A 75 6.90 4.19 -7.68
N LEU A 76 6.35 3.01 -8.02
CA LEU A 76 5.01 2.61 -7.58
C LEU A 76 4.90 2.60 -6.05
N SER A 77 5.89 2.01 -5.36
CA SER A 77 5.91 1.92 -3.91
C SER A 77 5.97 3.30 -3.25
N VAL A 78 6.74 4.24 -3.80
CA VAL A 78 6.81 5.63 -3.30
C VAL A 78 5.47 6.33 -3.48
N ILE A 79 4.90 6.31 -4.69
CA ILE A 79 3.61 6.95 -4.98
C ILE A 79 2.50 6.37 -4.11
N SER A 80 2.46 5.05 -4.00
CA SER A 80 1.48 4.35 -3.15
C SER A 80 1.64 4.75 -1.67
N SER A 81 2.87 4.82 -1.15
CA SER A 81 3.13 5.22 0.24
C SER A 81 2.71 6.66 0.54
N MET A 82 2.93 7.57 -0.41
CA MET A 82 2.44 8.96 -0.30
C MET A 82 0.91 9.01 -0.27
N ALA A 83 0.25 8.26 -1.16
CA ALA A 83 -1.22 8.17 -1.20
C ALA A 83 -1.79 7.57 0.10
N ILE A 84 -1.14 6.51 0.65
CA ILE A 84 -1.52 5.91 1.94
C ILE A 84 -1.38 6.93 3.07
N TYR A 85 -0.29 7.70 3.09
CA TYR A 85 -0.09 8.73 4.11
C TYR A 85 -1.22 9.76 4.08
N ILE A 86 -1.52 10.31 2.91
CA ILE A 86 -2.57 11.32 2.71
C ILE A 86 -3.95 10.76 3.10
N GLY A 87 -4.26 9.55 2.67
CA GLY A 87 -5.50 8.88 3.04
C GLY A 87 -5.64 8.68 4.55
N ARG A 88 -4.55 8.32 5.23
CA ARG A 88 -4.55 7.99 6.66
C ARG A 88 -4.60 9.22 7.56
N TYR A 89 -3.78 10.22 7.28
CA TYR A 89 -3.58 11.36 8.17
C TYR A 89 -4.35 12.60 7.73
N ASP A 90 -4.40 12.88 6.43
CA ASP A 90 -5.14 14.03 5.90
C ASP A 90 -6.61 13.66 5.55
N ARG A 91 -6.99 12.36 5.68
CA ARG A 91 -8.34 11.82 5.46
C ARG A 91 -8.91 12.12 4.06
N LEU A 92 -8.04 12.28 3.07
CA LEU A 92 -8.46 12.42 1.69
C LEU A 92 -8.79 11.04 1.09
N ASN A 93 -9.89 10.99 0.38
CA ASN A 93 -10.34 9.77 -0.31
C ASN A 93 -9.93 9.82 -1.79
N THR A 94 -9.98 8.66 -2.44
CA THR A 94 -9.75 8.55 -3.89
C THR A 94 -10.64 9.50 -4.70
N TRP A 95 -11.85 9.79 -4.24
CA TRP A 95 -12.77 10.73 -4.87
C TRP A 95 -12.30 12.19 -4.85
N ASP A 96 -11.46 12.55 -3.92
CA ASP A 96 -10.92 13.92 -3.80
C ASP A 96 -9.97 14.26 -4.95
N LEU A 97 -9.42 13.25 -5.64
CA LEU A 97 -8.70 13.44 -6.90
C LEU A 97 -9.56 14.09 -7.99
N VAL A 98 -10.87 13.87 -7.94
CA VAL A 98 -11.83 14.42 -8.91
C VAL A 98 -12.53 15.67 -8.36
N SER A 99 -12.94 15.63 -7.08
CA SER A 99 -13.71 16.70 -6.45
C SER A 99 -12.87 17.91 -6.04
N ASN A 100 -11.64 17.67 -5.55
CA ASN A 100 -10.73 18.70 -5.03
C ASN A 100 -9.25 18.43 -5.41
N PRO A 101 -8.89 18.40 -6.71
CA PRO A 101 -7.55 18.03 -7.16
C PRO A 101 -6.46 18.97 -6.63
N GLY A 102 -6.78 20.26 -6.46
CA GLY A 102 -5.84 21.24 -5.90
C GLY A 102 -5.43 20.93 -4.46
N GLN A 103 -6.37 20.50 -3.63
CA GLN A 103 -6.08 20.09 -2.25
C GLN A 103 -5.19 18.84 -2.23
N VAL A 104 -5.44 17.86 -3.10
CA VAL A 104 -4.61 16.65 -3.18
C VAL A 104 -3.19 17.00 -3.57
N VAL A 105 -2.99 17.87 -4.57
CA VAL A 105 -1.65 18.32 -4.99
C VAL A 105 -0.93 19.05 -3.86
N GLN A 106 -1.62 19.96 -3.16
CA GLN A 106 -1.05 20.66 -2.02
C GLN A 106 -0.59 19.67 -0.94
N LYS A 107 -1.43 18.69 -0.58
CA LYS A 107 -1.09 17.67 0.41
C LYS A 107 0.07 16.78 -0.03
N LEU A 108 0.14 16.43 -1.33
CA LEU A 108 1.28 15.73 -1.88
C LEU A 108 2.60 16.52 -1.72
N LEU A 109 2.58 17.81 -1.95
CA LEU A 109 3.77 18.66 -1.74
C LEU A 109 4.15 18.75 -0.26
N GLU A 110 3.18 18.78 0.64
CA GLU A 110 3.41 18.76 2.08
C GLU A 110 4.02 17.43 2.59
N THR A 111 3.88 16.30 1.85
CA THR A 111 4.45 15.00 2.26
C THR A 111 5.98 15.01 2.30
N PHE A 112 6.64 15.95 1.65
CA PHE A 112 8.10 16.10 1.70
C PHE A 112 8.63 16.70 3.02
N GLN A 113 7.77 17.04 3.98
CA GLN A 113 8.20 17.47 5.30
C GLN A 113 8.84 16.31 6.08
N ARG A 114 9.89 16.63 6.85
CA ARG A 114 10.76 15.64 7.53
C ARG A 114 10.00 14.63 8.39
N GLU A 115 8.98 15.06 9.10
CA GLU A 115 8.19 14.19 9.99
C GLU A 115 7.39 13.11 9.23
N ARG A 116 6.99 13.42 8.01
CA ARG A 116 6.20 12.54 7.14
C ARG A 116 7.07 11.53 6.37
N LEU A 117 8.32 11.91 6.12
CA LEU A 117 9.26 11.09 5.34
C LEU A 117 9.53 9.72 5.97
N LEU A 118 9.61 9.62 7.30
CA LEU A 118 9.84 8.35 7.97
C LEU A 118 8.74 7.32 7.69
N PHE A 119 7.48 7.76 7.71
CA PHE A 119 6.36 6.90 7.35
C PHE A 119 6.44 6.45 5.89
N ILE A 120 6.66 7.42 4.98
CA ILE A 120 6.73 7.14 3.54
C ILE A 120 7.87 6.18 3.24
N LEU A 121 9.06 6.39 3.80
CA LEU A 121 10.21 5.49 3.61
C LEU A 121 9.94 4.09 4.17
N GLY A 122 9.36 3.98 5.36
CA GLY A 122 9.00 2.70 5.96
C GLY A 122 7.99 1.92 5.12
N PHE A 123 6.91 2.58 4.69
CA PHE A 123 5.90 1.96 3.83
C PHE A 123 6.43 1.64 2.43
N THR A 124 7.24 2.52 1.85
CA THR A 124 7.94 2.24 0.58
C THR A 124 8.80 1.00 0.70
N PHE A 125 9.57 0.88 1.78
CA PHE A 125 10.41 -0.28 2.02
C PHE A 125 9.59 -1.57 2.11
N ILE A 126 8.52 -1.59 2.91
CA ILE A 126 7.63 -2.76 3.05
C ILE A 126 7.06 -3.17 1.70
N GLN A 127 6.49 -2.23 0.93
CA GLN A 127 5.90 -2.51 -0.38
C GLN A 127 6.96 -2.99 -1.37
N PHE A 128 8.06 -2.27 -1.49
CA PHE A 128 9.14 -2.58 -2.43
C PHE A 128 9.71 -3.98 -2.16
N MET A 129 10.04 -4.31 -0.91
CA MET A 129 10.55 -5.63 -0.55
C MET A 129 9.53 -6.73 -0.85
N SER A 130 8.27 -6.53 -0.51
CA SER A 130 7.20 -7.51 -0.78
C SER A 130 7.07 -7.79 -2.28
N LEU A 131 7.07 -6.74 -3.10
CA LEU A 131 6.94 -6.84 -4.55
C LEU A 131 8.17 -7.48 -5.20
N VAL A 132 9.38 -7.11 -4.79
CA VAL A 132 10.63 -7.66 -5.35
C VAL A 132 10.80 -9.13 -5.00
N PHE A 133 10.58 -9.54 -3.75
CA PHE A 133 10.73 -10.94 -3.34
C PHE A 133 9.77 -11.87 -4.08
N LEU A 134 8.52 -11.44 -4.25
CA LEU A 134 7.51 -12.26 -4.94
C LEU A 134 7.69 -12.26 -6.45
N SER A 135 8.14 -11.14 -7.04
CA SER A 135 8.49 -11.09 -8.47
C SER A 135 9.62 -12.05 -8.83
N GLN A 136 10.63 -12.20 -7.98
CA GLN A 136 11.73 -13.11 -8.24
C GLN A 136 11.34 -14.59 -8.17
N ASN A 137 10.37 -14.94 -7.34
CA ASN A 137 9.88 -16.32 -7.25
C ASN A 137 9.12 -16.76 -8.52
N ASN A 138 8.32 -15.88 -9.10
CA ASN A 138 7.58 -16.20 -10.35
C ASN A 138 8.49 -16.40 -11.56
N LYS A 139 9.67 -15.81 -11.59
CA LYS A 139 10.64 -15.98 -12.71
C LYS A 139 11.41 -17.31 -12.66
N LYS A 140 11.34 -18.03 -11.53
CA LYS A 140 12.04 -19.32 -11.35
C LYS A 140 11.16 -20.53 -11.56
N SER A 141 9.86 -20.37 -11.69
CA SER A 141 8.88 -21.39 -12.02
C SER A 141 8.54 -21.36 -13.50
#